data_1fe0e3ea2c8c3129b6d8e9cb0da19bf4
#
_entry.id   1fe0e3ea2c8c3129b6d8e9cb0da19bf4
#
_cell.length_a   1.000
_cell.length_b   1.000
_cell.length_c   1.000
_cell.angle_alpha   90.00
_cell.angle_beta   90.00
_cell.angle_gamma   90.00
#
_symmetry.space_group_name_H-M   'P 1'
#
loop_
_entity.id
_entity.type
_entity.pdbx_description
1 polymer ?
#
loop_
_entity_poly.entity_id
_entity_poly.type
_entity_poly.pdbx_seq_one_letter_code
_entity_poly.pdbx_strand_id
1 'polypeptide(L)' 'MGGSTKQALLQALSAAEGAYISGQQLAEALGVSRAAVHKAAQALLAQGYALDSAPRRGYRLAG' A
#
# COMPACT_ATOMS: atom_id res chain seq x y z
N MET A 1 -0.92 -16.11 13.02
CA MET A 1 -1.70 -15.02 12.70
C MET A 1 -1.12 -14.27 11.55
N GLY A 2 -1.74 -14.38 10.54
CA GLY A 2 -1.18 -13.96 9.32
C GLY A 2 -0.67 -12.58 9.29
N GLY A 3 -0.13 -12.24 8.24
CA GLY A 3 0.43 -10.96 8.04
C GLY A 3 -0.59 -9.89 8.25
N SER A 4 -0.13 -8.76 8.59
CA SER A 4 -0.97 -7.61 8.71
C SER A 4 -1.26 -7.06 7.32
N THR A 5 -2.29 -6.23 7.23
CA THR A 5 -2.58 -5.50 6.01
C THR A 5 -1.35 -4.72 5.56
N LYS A 6 -0.59 -4.21 6.52
CA LYS A 6 0.63 -3.47 6.26
C LYS A 6 1.64 -4.29 5.47
N GLN A 7 1.88 -5.54 5.88
CA GLN A 7 2.82 -6.40 5.16
C GLN A 7 2.30 -6.78 3.79
N ALA A 8 1.01 -7.07 3.69
CA ALA A 8 0.41 -7.39 2.40
C ALA A 8 0.51 -6.21 1.44
N LEU A 9 0.31 -5.00 1.95
CA LEU A 9 0.44 -3.79 1.14
C LEU A 9 1.87 -3.63 0.66
N LEU A 10 2.84 -3.82 1.55
CA LEU A 10 4.24 -3.70 1.20
C LEU A 10 4.61 -4.70 0.10
N GLN A 11 4.16 -5.94 0.22
CA GLN A 11 4.44 -6.94 -0.79
C GLN A 11 3.82 -6.58 -2.14
N ALA A 12 2.59 -6.08 -2.13
CA ALA A 12 1.92 -5.69 -3.36
C ALA A 12 2.65 -4.55 -4.05
N LEU A 13 3.09 -3.57 -3.29
CA LEU A 13 3.81 -2.43 -3.86
C LEU A 13 5.20 -2.83 -4.33
N SER A 14 5.86 -3.74 -3.62
CA SER A 14 7.15 -4.28 -4.04
C SER A 14 7.04 -4.98 -5.38
N ALA A 15 6.00 -5.80 -5.53
CA ALA A 15 5.79 -6.55 -6.76
C ALA A 15 5.50 -5.63 -7.95
N ALA A 16 5.00 -4.44 -7.70
CA ALA A 16 4.70 -3.48 -8.75
C ALA A 16 5.93 -2.74 -9.26
N GLU A 17 7.07 -2.91 -8.60
CA GLU A 17 8.36 -2.38 -9.05
C GLU A 17 8.32 -0.87 -9.31
N GLY A 18 7.73 -0.14 -8.39
CA GLY A 18 7.66 1.30 -8.47
C GLY A 18 6.47 1.87 -9.22
N ALA A 19 5.63 1.01 -9.77
CA ALA A 19 4.41 1.49 -10.43
C ALA A 19 3.34 1.83 -9.40
N TYR A 20 2.53 2.82 -9.73
CA TYR A 20 1.40 3.16 -8.87
C TYR A 20 0.32 2.10 -8.95
N ILE A 21 -0.27 1.79 -7.80
CA ILE A 21 -1.45 0.93 -7.71
C ILE A 21 -2.52 1.74 -7.00
N SER A 22 -3.71 1.78 -7.59
CA SER A 22 -4.79 2.57 -6.99
C SER A 22 -5.20 1.99 -5.65
N GLY A 23 -5.71 2.84 -4.77
CA GLY A 23 -6.21 2.38 -3.48
C GLY A 23 -7.31 1.36 -3.62
N GLN A 24 -8.16 1.52 -4.64
CA GLN A 24 -9.24 0.57 -4.88
C GLN A 24 -8.69 -0.79 -5.29
N GLN A 25 -7.71 -0.81 -6.19
CA GLN A 25 -7.10 -2.06 -6.59
C GLN A 25 -6.42 -2.76 -5.41
N LEU A 26 -5.75 -2.00 -4.58
CA LEU A 26 -5.12 -2.57 -3.40
C LEU A 26 -6.16 -3.11 -2.43
N ALA A 27 -7.25 -2.38 -2.23
CA ALA A 27 -8.32 -2.85 -1.34
C ALA A 27 -8.89 -4.17 -1.83
N GLU A 28 -9.12 -4.28 -3.12
CA GLU A 28 -9.65 -5.52 -3.70
C GLU A 28 -8.65 -6.65 -3.62
N ALA A 29 -7.40 -6.38 -3.94
CA ALA A 29 -6.37 -7.41 -3.92
C ALA A 29 -6.10 -7.92 -2.51
N LEU A 30 -6.17 -7.04 -1.53
CA LEU A 30 -5.89 -7.41 -0.14
C LEU A 30 -7.14 -7.85 0.62
N GLY A 31 -8.32 -7.66 0.03
CA GLY A 31 -9.56 -8.03 0.69
C GLY A 31 -9.90 -7.15 1.87
N VAL A 32 -9.58 -5.87 1.78
CA VAL A 32 -9.81 -4.91 2.85
C VAL A 32 -10.49 -3.65 2.29
N SER A 33 -10.87 -2.75 3.17
CA SER A 33 -11.46 -1.48 2.74
C SER A 33 -10.37 -0.52 2.28
N ARG A 34 -10.78 0.51 1.53
CA ARG A 34 -9.85 1.55 1.11
C ARG A 34 -9.28 2.30 2.30
N ALA A 35 -10.09 2.48 3.33
CA ALA A 35 -9.63 3.11 4.56
C ALA A 35 -8.52 2.29 5.21
N ALA A 36 -8.64 0.95 5.17
CA ALA A 36 -7.61 0.09 5.72
C ALA A 36 -6.32 0.19 4.92
N VAL A 37 -6.41 0.32 3.60
CA VAL A 37 -5.23 0.52 2.75
C VAL A 37 -4.52 1.82 3.14
N HIS A 38 -5.29 2.89 3.30
CA HIS A 38 -4.73 4.18 3.68
C HIS A 38 -4.02 4.09 5.04
N LYS A 39 -4.67 3.43 5.98
CA LYS A 39 -4.11 3.27 7.31
C LYS A 39 -2.81 2.46 7.28
N ALA A 40 -2.80 1.39 6.48
CA ALA A 40 -1.60 0.58 6.34
C ALA A 40 -0.46 1.38 5.71
N ALA A 41 -0.77 2.22 4.71
CA ALA A 41 0.24 3.06 4.09
C ALA A 41 0.83 4.05 5.09
N GLN A 42 -0.02 4.65 5.93
CA GLN A 42 0.46 5.55 6.97
C GLN A 42 1.37 4.83 7.95
N ALA A 43 1.04 3.60 8.31
CA ALA A 43 1.86 2.81 9.21
C ALA A 43 3.23 2.51 8.61
N LEU A 44 3.27 2.21 7.31
CA LEU A 44 4.54 1.96 6.64
C LEU A 44 5.41 3.21 6.62
N LEU A 45 4.80 4.36 6.34
CA LEU A 45 5.54 5.62 6.38
C LEU A 45 6.10 5.89 7.76
N ALA A 46 5.33 5.60 8.80
CA ALA A 46 5.78 5.79 10.17
C ALA A 46 6.96 4.89 10.52
N GLN A 47 7.07 3.74 9.84
CA GLN A 47 8.19 2.82 10.07
C GLN A 47 9.41 3.16 9.24
N GLY A 48 9.34 4.17 8.40
CA GLY A 48 10.48 4.61 7.61
C GLY A 48 10.50 4.13 6.18
N TYR A 49 9.46 3.45 5.73
CA TYR A 49 9.38 3.06 4.33
C TYR A 49 9.10 4.27 3.45
N ALA A 50 9.73 4.31 2.29
CA ALA A 50 9.52 5.40 1.35
C ALA A 50 8.36 5.04 0.43
N LEU A 51 7.23 5.68 0.64
CA LEU A 51 6.04 5.49 -0.18
C LEU A 51 5.63 6.81 -0.78
N ASP A 52 5.22 6.77 -2.04
CA ASP A 52 4.59 7.91 -2.67
C ASP A 52 3.09 7.70 -2.72
N SER A 53 2.35 8.76 -2.48
CA SER A 53 0.91 8.75 -2.54
C SER A 53 0.47 9.89 -3.44
N ALA A 54 -0.30 9.56 -4.47
CA ALA A 54 -0.83 10.56 -5.38
C ALA A 54 -2.34 10.39 -5.45
N PRO A 55 -3.12 11.47 -5.30
CA PRO A 55 -4.57 11.34 -5.17
C PRO A 55 -5.26 10.63 -6.31
N ARG A 56 -4.71 10.70 -7.52
CA ARG A 56 -5.35 10.07 -8.67
C ARG A 56 -4.63 8.83 -9.16
N ARG A 57 -3.47 8.54 -8.61
CA ARG A 57 -2.67 7.41 -9.06
C ARG A 57 -2.61 6.29 -8.06
N GLY A 58 -2.73 6.61 -6.79
CA GLY A 58 -2.69 5.64 -5.73
C GLY A 58 -1.38 5.67 -4.96
N TYR A 59 -0.81 4.51 -4.76
CA TYR A 59 0.41 4.39 -3.95
C TYR A 59 1.48 3.66 -4.74
N ARG A 60 2.72 3.98 -4.43
CA ARG A 60 3.85 3.22 -4.96
C ARG A 60 4.97 3.19 -3.93
N LEU A 61 5.82 2.19 -4.04
CA LEU A 61 7.01 2.11 -3.22
C LEU A 61 8.10 2.93 -3.90
N ALA A 62 8.60 3.94 -3.22
CA ALA A 62 9.64 4.82 -3.76
C ALA A 62 10.99 4.36 -3.24
N GLY A 63 11.87 4.11 -4.08
CA GLY A 63 13.19 3.69 -3.67
C GLY A 63 13.55 2.28 -4.06
#